data_cf129bc1c79b9d005e2a57af84cdca85
#
_entry.id   cf129bc1c79b9d005e2a57af84cdca85
#
_cell.length_a   1.000
_cell.length_b   1.000
_cell.length_c   1.000
_cell.angle_alpha   90.00
_cell.angle_beta   90.00
_cell.angle_gamma   90.00
#
_symmetry.space_group_name_H-M   'P 1'
#
loop_
_entity.id
_entity.type
_entity.pdbx_description
1 polymer ?
#
loop_
_entity_poly.entity_id
_entity_poly.type
_entity_poly.pdbx_seq_one_letter_code
_entity_poly.pdbx_strand_id
1 'polypeptide(L)'
;SNKPSAKPGVYTETAYVLNGNNMDWPIVRTYVIGRTAALIQFKDGQMETAPKEDKEYGTSETLFATKHVTYNGEAQEFKAGLYLAATPETEIENADIQYRYYDVVTGTYLEGLPVNAGIYRVTADFKGNGQYTDAADQTGYLIIEKAQPKFVLEEQQNFTYNGEAQKIMVQSVEDQDPETKYSVLYKNDQTDENASLEAPVHAGTYRAILDLPETANYAAAHAEVIMNIIPAKATIEIHSVSFTFDEQTHGGSYLVYGIRDEIPEHEVSYSTDNEIFVADEPMAVGTYAMRIQITDPDYENDVETQEDAVVIKEKEIVPVIAEACLDIQYVCNGQIVGHQLVKVEGNSGDLCLFTDENVVLEIPEGYEKEAGFGSIEVPYGETAQTIVSVKLKETQDDNEKPGDNGDNDNSGDNDDN
;
A
#
# COMPACT_ATOMS: atom_id res chain seq x y z
N SER A 1 10.58 26.30 -75.41
CA SER A 1 10.50 24.85 -75.20
C SER A 1 9.77 24.63 -73.89
N ASN A 2 8.47 24.26 -74.01
CA ASN A 2 7.70 23.86 -72.79
C ASN A 2 8.27 22.51 -72.38
N LYS A 3 8.82 22.44 -71.17
CA LYS A 3 9.11 21.11 -70.55
C LYS A 3 7.83 20.31 -70.59
N PRO A 4 7.85 19.06 -71.06
CA PRO A 4 6.67 18.22 -71.05
C PRO A 4 6.17 18.08 -69.63
N SER A 5 4.85 18.09 -69.45
CA SER A 5 4.21 17.80 -68.19
C SER A 5 4.67 16.42 -67.71
N ALA A 6 5.12 16.32 -66.44
CA ALA A 6 5.52 15.03 -65.85
C ALA A 6 4.31 14.11 -65.50
N LYS A 7 3.09 14.53 -65.80
CA LYS A 7 1.86 13.76 -65.54
C LYS A 7 1.63 12.73 -66.63
N PRO A 8 1.11 11.53 -66.31
CA PRO A 8 0.66 10.57 -67.33
C PRO A 8 -0.34 11.18 -68.30
N GLY A 9 -0.23 10.84 -69.53
CA GLY A 9 -1.09 11.36 -70.59
C GLY A 9 -0.50 11.17 -72.00
N VAL A 10 -1.31 11.53 -72.96
CA VAL A 10 -0.87 11.57 -74.37
C VAL A 10 -0.50 13.02 -74.69
N TYR A 11 0.71 13.21 -75.12
CA TYR A 11 1.24 14.56 -75.41
C TYR A 11 1.63 14.64 -76.83
N THR A 12 1.35 15.73 -77.49
CA THR A 12 1.70 16.02 -78.82
C THR A 12 2.64 17.21 -78.87
N GLU A 13 3.82 17.04 -79.41
CA GLU A 13 4.78 18.09 -79.67
C GLU A 13 4.79 18.39 -81.16
N THR A 14 4.60 19.63 -81.53
CA THR A 14 4.64 20.06 -82.91
C THR A 14 5.83 21.00 -83.15
N ALA A 15 6.73 20.60 -83.96
CA ALA A 15 7.84 21.41 -84.35
C ALA A 15 7.64 21.90 -85.77
N TYR A 16 7.94 23.14 -86.05
CA TYR A 16 7.86 23.72 -87.35
C TYR A 16 9.28 23.97 -87.85
N VAL A 17 9.53 23.53 -89.08
CA VAL A 17 10.77 23.83 -89.80
C VAL A 17 10.55 25.19 -90.45
N LEU A 18 11.40 26.16 -90.12
CA LEU A 18 11.37 27.47 -90.76
C LEU A 18 12.31 27.46 -91.93
N ASN A 19 11.73 27.66 -93.10
CA ASN A 19 12.48 27.85 -94.33
C ASN A 19 12.24 29.26 -94.93
N GLY A 20 13.13 30.19 -94.53
CA GLY A 20 12.95 31.58 -94.87
C GLY A 20 11.78 32.21 -94.11
N ASN A 21 10.85 32.82 -94.82
CA ASN A 21 9.64 33.43 -94.26
C ASN A 21 8.42 32.53 -94.23
N ASN A 22 8.54 31.26 -94.63
CA ASN A 22 7.45 30.32 -94.66
C ASN A 22 7.62 29.19 -93.61
N MET A 23 6.53 28.86 -92.94
CA MET A 23 6.46 27.68 -92.09
C MET A 23 6.13 26.46 -93.04
N ASP A 24 7.10 25.63 -93.24
CA ASP A 24 6.92 24.37 -93.98
C ASP A 24 6.68 23.24 -93.02
N TRP A 25 5.73 22.41 -93.32
CA TRP A 25 5.37 21.12 -92.71
C TRP A 25 5.62 20.95 -91.24
N PRO A 26 4.56 20.87 -90.38
CA PRO A 26 4.72 20.58 -89.01
C PRO A 26 5.20 19.12 -88.83
N ILE A 27 6.24 18.96 -87.97
CA ILE A 27 6.64 17.64 -87.51
C ILE A 27 5.87 17.41 -86.21
N VAL A 28 4.89 16.53 -86.25
CA VAL A 28 4.07 16.18 -85.04
C VAL A 28 4.65 14.92 -84.46
N ARG A 29 5.05 14.97 -83.22
CA ARG A 29 5.47 13.82 -82.42
C ARG A 29 4.48 13.60 -81.32
N THR A 30 3.88 12.42 -81.27
CA THR A 30 3.04 11.99 -80.12
C THR A 30 3.86 11.06 -79.27
N TYR A 31 3.88 11.31 -77.98
CA TYR A 31 4.46 10.46 -76.98
C TYR A 31 3.49 10.26 -75.82
N VAL A 32 3.60 9.12 -75.16
CA VAL A 32 2.75 8.73 -74.08
C VAL A 32 3.63 8.63 -72.85
N ILE A 33 3.24 9.38 -71.83
CA ILE A 33 3.79 9.20 -70.48
C ILE A 33 2.85 8.26 -69.79
N GLY A 34 3.33 7.04 -69.47
CA GLY A 34 2.59 6.06 -68.69
C GLY A 34 2.58 6.40 -67.23
N ARG A 35 1.70 5.76 -66.48
CA ARG A 35 1.76 5.80 -65.01
C ARG A 35 3.04 5.12 -64.56
N THR A 36 3.58 5.61 -63.46
CA THR A 36 4.77 5.03 -62.81
C THR A 36 4.35 3.86 -61.90
N ALA A 37 5.09 2.76 -62.00
CA ALA A 37 4.84 1.62 -61.10
C ALA A 37 5.21 1.95 -59.67
N ALA A 38 4.33 1.58 -58.76
CA ALA A 38 4.48 1.77 -57.32
C ALA A 38 4.38 0.44 -56.56
N LEU A 39 4.94 0.38 -55.39
CA LEU A 39 4.82 -0.73 -54.43
C LEU A 39 4.54 -0.21 -53.02
N ILE A 40 3.88 -1.04 -52.24
CA ILE A 40 3.57 -0.76 -50.82
C ILE A 40 4.61 -1.46 -49.95
N GLN A 41 5.08 -0.79 -48.90
CA GLN A 41 5.90 -1.37 -47.85
C GLN A 41 5.42 -0.87 -46.48
N PHE A 42 5.27 -1.78 -45.53
CA PHE A 42 4.97 -1.40 -44.13
C PHE A 42 6.18 -0.70 -43.53
N LYS A 43 5.88 0.29 -42.65
CA LYS A 43 6.87 1.04 -41.88
C LYS A 43 6.97 0.44 -40.48
N ASP A 44 8.13 0.55 -39.86
CA ASP A 44 8.37 0.21 -38.45
C ASP A 44 8.06 -1.26 -38.05
N GLY A 45 7.90 -2.17 -38.98
CA GLY A 45 7.66 -3.59 -38.71
C GLY A 45 8.93 -4.43 -38.80
N GLN A 46 8.95 -5.51 -38.02
CA GLN A 46 9.94 -6.58 -38.17
C GLN A 46 9.40 -7.68 -39.10
N MET A 47 10.28 -8.42 -39.78
CA MET A 47 9.86 -9.51 -40.63
C MET A 47 9.75 -10.79 -39.82
N GLU A 48 8.53 -11.28 -39.64
CA GLU A 48 8.21 -12.45 -38.83
C GLU A 48 7.28 -13.40 -39.58
N THR A 49 7.25 -14.67 -39.19
CA THR A 49 6.23 -15.60 -39.66
C THR A 49 4.85 -15.18 -39.16
N ALA A 50 3.82 -15.50 -39.94
CA ALA A 50 2.45 -15.22 -39.50
C ALA A 50 2.16 -15.87 -38.14
N PRO A 51 1.38 -15.18 -37.25
CA PRO A 51 0.90 -15.77 -36.00
C PRO A 51 0.15 -17.08 -36.25
N LYS A 52 0.38 -18.08 -35.42
CA LYS A 52 -0.25 -19.42 -35.56
C LYS A 52 -1.78 -19.40 -35.47
N GLU A 53 -2.31 -18.39 -34.84
CA GLU A 53 -3.74 -18.11 -34.69
C GLU A 53 -4.39 -17.74 -36.04
N ASP A 54 -3.60 -17.24 -37.02
CA ASP A 54 -4.11 -16.92 -38.34
C ASP A 54 -4.31 -18.22 -39.17
N LYS A 55 -5.57 -18.60 -39.34
CA LYS A 55 -5.97 -19.81 -40.06
C LYS A 55 -5.57 -19.80 -41.56
N GLU A 56 -5.36 -18.61 -42.08
CA GLU A 56 -5.00 -18.45 -43.52
C GLU A 56 -3.50 -18.56 -43.74
N TYR A 57 -2.69 -17.95 -42.84
CA TYR A 57 -1.24 -17.84 -43.02
C TYR A 57 -0.41 -18.47 -41.89
N GLY A 58 -1.01 -18.89 -40.76
CA GLY A 58 -0.28 -19.35 -39.59
C GLY A 58 0.55 -20.62 -39.73
N THR A 59 0.41 -21.33 -40.88
CA THR A 59 1.27 -22.46 -41.25
C THR A 59 2.28 -22.10 -42.34
N SER A 60 2.28 -20.85 -42.80
CA SER A 60 3.18 -20.36 -43.86
C SER A 60 4.57 -20.02 -43.26
N GLU A 61 5.61 -20.35 -44.01
CA GLU A 61 6.98 -19.89 -43.71
C GLU A 61 7.26 -18.49 -44.29
N THR A 62 6.26 -17.88 -44.94
CA THR A 62 6.37 -16.53 -45.48
C THR A 62 6.52 -15.54 -44.36
N LEU A 63 7.46 -14.61 -44.49
CA LEU A 63 7.65 -13.52 -43.53
C LEU A 63 6.75 -12.34 -43.88
N PHE A 64 6.13 -11.79 -42.88
CA PHE A 64 5.27 -10.62 -42.95
C PHE A 64 5.84 -9.50 -42.09
N ALA A 65 5.64 -8.26 -42.49
CA ALA A 65 5.94 -7.14 -41.62
C ALA A 65 5.01 -7.18 -40.40
N THR A 66 5.59 -7.25 -39.20
CA THR A 66 4.86 -7.35 -37.96
C THR A 66 5.26 -6.21 -37.02
N LYS A 67 4.29 -5.50 -36.50
CA LYS A 67 4.47 -4.44 -35.53
C LYS A 67 3.89 -4.88 -34.20
N HIS A 68 4.71 -4.85 -33.16
CA HIS A 68 4.30 -5.10 -31.78
C HIS A 68 4.11 -3.78 -31.04
N VAL A 69 3.02 -3.64 -30.32
CA VAL A 69 2.74 -2.52 -29.39
C VAL A 69 2.06 -3.05 -28.16
N THR A 70 2.25 -2.39 -27.04
CA THR A 70 1.52 -2.72 -25.80
C THR A 70 0.21 -1.95 -25.77
N TYR A 71 -0.84 -2.58 -25.27
CA TYR A 71 -2.13 -1.95 -25.05
C TYR A 71 -1.98 -0.71 -24.15
N ASN A 72 -2.57 0.40 -24.61
CA ASN A 72 -2.56 1.69 -23.89
C ASN A 72 -3.93 2.38 -23.89
N GLY A 73 -4.99 1.69 -24.33
CA GLY A 73 -6.34 2.25 -24.42
C GLY A 73 -6.59 3.11 -25.66
N GLU A 74 -5.58 3.37 -26.48
CA GLU A 74 -5.68 4.18 -27.69
C GLU A 74 -5.75 3.31 -28.95
N ALA A 75 -6.36 3.87 -30.01
CA ALA A 75 -6.39 3.21 -31.31
C ALA A 75 -4.97 3.09 -31.89
N GLN A 76 -4.62 1.90 -32.36
CA GLN A 76 -3.29 1.59 -32.87
C GLN A 76 -3.31 1.48 -34.40
N GLU A 77 -2.26 2.00 -35.01
CA GLU A 77 -2.12 2.02 -36.46
C GLU A 77 -0.80 1.38 -36.88
N PHE A 78 -0.87 0.57 -37.95
CA PHE A 78 0.32 0.06 -38.64
C PHE A 78 0.39 0.62 -40.06
N LYS A 79 1.22 1.65 -40.23
CA LYS A 79 1.33 2.40 -41.46
C LYS A 79 2.21 1.71 -42.50
N ALA A 80 1.79 1.85 -43.74
CA ALA A 80 2.61 1.53 -44.91
C ALA A 80 2.93 2.82 -45.68
N GLY A 81 4.02 2.80 -46.43
CA GLY A 81 4.38 3.83 -47.39
C GLY A 81 4.18 3.30 -48.82
N LEU A 82 3.94 4.20 -49.76
CA LEU A 82 3.99 3.91 -51.20
C LEU A 82 5.34 4.33 -51.71
N TYR A 83 5.97 3.48 -52.51
CA TYR A 83 7.33 3.69 -53.03
C TYR A 83 7.37 3.49 -54.53
N LEU A 84 8.36 4.09 -55.16
CA LEU A 84 8.62 3.83 -56.60
C LEU A 84 9.14 2.41 -56.78
N ALA A 85 8.51 1.61 -57.62
CA ALA A 85 8.95 0.24 -57.85
C ALA A 85 10.36 0.13 -58.46
N ALA A 86 10.81 1.15 -59.23
CA ALA A 86 12.16 1.20 -59.81
C ALA A 86 13.25 1.62 -58.76
N THR A 87 12.88 2.34 -57.73
CA THR A 87 13.74 2.82 -56.64
C THR A 87 13.00 2.67 -55.33
N PRO A 88 12.95 1.47 -54.72
CA PRO A 88 12.10 1.14 -53.56
C PRO A 88 12.41 1.93 -52.28
N GLU A 89 13.53 2.61 -52.26
CA GLU A 89 13.93 3.58 -51.18
C GLU A 89 13.28 4.96 -51.32
N THR A 90 12.66 5.24 -52.51
CA THR A 90 12.04 6.54 -52.79
C THR A 90 10.55 6.49 -52.43
N GLU A 91 10.17 7.10 -51.32
CA GLU A 91 8.79 7.20 -50.86
C GLU A 91 8.00 8.21 -51.73
N ILE A 92 6.77 7.89 -52.00
CA ILE A 92 5.78 8.74 -52.63
C ILE A 92 4.94 9.36 -51.54
N GLU A 93 5.17 10.64 -51.29
CA GLU A 93 4.46 11.37 -50.24
C GLU A 93 2.96 11.52 -50.55
N ASN A 94 2.17 11.61 -49.49
CA ASN A 94 0.71 11.85 -49.52
C ASN A 94 -0.07 10.82 -50.38
N ALA A 95 0.39 9.57 -50.41
CA ALA A 95 -0.36 8.49 -51.06
C ALA A 95 -1.61 8.13 -50.21
N ASP A 96 -2.74 7.95 -50.93
CA ASP A 96 -4.00 7.53 -50.31
C ASP A 96 -4.02 5.99 -50.20
N ILE A 97 -3.35 5.44 -49.20
CA ILE A 97 -3.32 4.01 -48.92
C ILE A 97 -4.53 3.66 -48.07
N GLN A 98 -5.31 2.69 -48.50
CA GLN A 98 -6.47 2.18 -47.76
C GLN A 98 -6.04 0.99 -46.91
N TYR A 99 -6.54 0.95 -45.67
CA TYR A 99 -6.22 -0.11 -44.69
C TYR A 99 -7.46 -0.88 -44.32
N ARG A 100 -7.32 -2.20 -44.19
CA ARG A 100 -8.32 -3.09 -43.61
C ARG A 100 -7.70 -3.89 -42.52
N TYR A 101 -8.33 -3.86 -41.37
CA TYR A 101 -7.91 -4.61 -40.17
C TYR A 101 -8.83 -5.79 -39.98
N TYR A 102 -8.25 -6.97 -39.85
CA TYR A 102 -8.97 -8.23 -39.62
C TYR A 102 -8.50 -8.81 -38.31
N ASP A 103 -9.42 -8.96 -37.35
CA ASP A 103 -9.14 -9.63 -36.09
C ASP A 103 -9.01 -11.13 -36.33
N VAL A 104 -7.81 -11.65 -36.15
CA VAL A 104 -7.45 -13.05 -36.44
C VAL A 104 -8.19 -14.02 -35.51
N VAL A 105 -8.42 -13.62 -34.27
CA VAL A 105 -9.06 -14.47 -33.23
C VAL A 105 -10.58 -14.55 -33.45
N THR A 106 -11.23 -13.41 -33.59
CA THR A 106 -12.69 -13.37 -33.84
C THR A 106 -13.09 -13.71 -35.26
N GLY A 107 -12.19 -13.59 -36.20
CA GLY A 107 -12.44 -13.87 -37.60
C GLY A 107 -13.28 -12.80 -38.32
N THR A 108 -13.17 -11.54 -37.90
CA THR A 108 -13.99 -10.44 -38.40
C THR A 108 -13.16 -9.22 -38.80
N TYR A 109 -13.64 -8.47 -39.78
CA TYR A 109 -13.08 -7.16 -40.12
C TYR A 109 -13.56 -6.09 -39.15
N LEU A 110 -12.67 -5.18 -38.81
CA LEU A 110 -12.98 -4.02 -37.97
C LEU A 110 -13.48 -2.86 -38.86
N GLU A 111 -14.39 -2.07 -38.31
CA GLU A 111 -14.85 -0.83 -38.99
C GLU A 111 -13.88 0.34 -38.79
N GLY A 112 -12.88 0.19 -37.90
CA GLY A 112 -11.90 1.23 -37.55
C GLY A 112 -10.56 0.64 -37.15
N LEU A 113 -9.73 1.47 -36.53
CA LEU A 113 -8.46 1.04 -35.98
C LEU A 113 -8.66 0.15 -34.75
N PRO A 114 -7.82 -0.89 -34.59
CA PRO A 114 -7.87 -1.72 -33.39
C PRO A 114 -7.42 -0.93 -32.15
N VAL A 115 -8.12 -1.18 -31.04
CA VAL A 115 -7.81 -0.62 -29.72
C VAL A 115 -7.39 -1.73 -28.76
N ASN A 116 -8.13 -2.84 -28.76
CA ASN A 116 -7.93 -3.92 -27.78
C ASN A 116 -6.68 -4.75 -28.06
N ALA A 117 -6.15 -5.37 -27.02
CA ALA A 117 -5.10 -6.37 -27.19
C ALA A 117 -5.59 -7.51 -28.06
N GLY A 118 -4.75 -7.91 -29.01
CA GLY A 118 -5.13 -8.91 -30.00
C GLY A 118 -4.16 -8.99 -31.18
N ILE A 119 -4.47 -9.86 -32.13
CA ILE A 119 -3.70 -10.09 -33.32
C ILE A 119 -4.53 -9.62 -34.53
N TYR A 120 -4.02 -8.62 -35.19
CA TYR A 120 -4.71 -8.01 -36.34
C TYR A 120 -3.90 -8.17 -37.61
N ARG A 121 -4.49 -8.82 -38.61
CA ARG A 121 -3.95 -8.84 -39.96
C ARG A 121 -4.31 -7.54 -40.65
N VAL A 122 -3.32 -6.82 -41.11
CA VAL A 122 -3.46 -5.53 -41.78
C VAL A 122 -3.21 -5.69 -43.27
N THR A 123 -4.18 -5.32 -44.09
CA THR A 123 -4.01 -5.26 -45.55
C THR A 123 -3.94 -3.79 -45.95
N ALA A 124 -2.85 -3.41 -46.59
CA ALA A 124 -2.65 -2.09 -47.18
C ALA A 124 -2.86 -2.18 -48.69
N ASP A 125 -3.70 -1.31 -49.22
CA ASP A 125 -4.17 -1.31 -50.64
C ASP A 125 -4.02 0.08 -51.25
N PHE A 126 -3.55 0.16 -52.47
CA PHE A 126 -3.47 1.40 -53.24
C PHE A 126 -4.01 1.15 -54.68
N LYS A 127 -5.15 1.73 -54.98
CA LYS A 127 -5.86 1.58 -56.27
C LYS A 127 -5.32 2.46 -57.38
N GLY A 128 -4.12 2.96 -57.21
CA GLY A 128 -3.52 3.85 -58.19
C GLY A 128 -4.19 5.23 -58.24
N ASN A 129 -3.64 6.08 -59.06
CA ASN A 129 -4.18 7.40 -59.34
C ASN A 129 -3.77 7.88 -60.74
N GLY A 130 -3.96 9.15 -61.02
CA GLY A 130 -3.58 9.73 -62.33
C GLY A 130 -2.08 9.64 -62.65
N GLN A 131 -1.21 9.37 -61.67
CA GLN A 131 0.24 9.38 -61.82
C GLN A 131 0.89 8.02 -61.63
N TYR A 132 0.34 7.19 -60.72
CA TYR A 132 0.87 5.89 -60.32
C TYR A 132 -0.10 4.76 -60.68
N THR A 133 0.42 3.58 -60.98
CA THR A 133 -0.39 2.37 -61.16
C THR A 133 -0.88 1.85 -59.83
N ASP A 134 -1.87 0.95 -59.87
CA ASP A 134 -2.25 0.14 -58.70
C ASP A 134 -0.98 -0.57 -58.17
N ALA A 135 -0.83 -0.62 -56.87
CA ALA A 135 0.17 -1.45 -56.23
C ALA A 135 -0.47 -2.75 -55.73
N ALA A 136 0.30 -3.83 -55.73
CA ALA A 136 -0.17 -5.07 -55.14
C ALA A 136 -0.44 -4.87 -53.61
N ASP A 137 -1.58 -5.41 -53.16
CA ASP A 137 -1.93 -5.41 -51.73
C ASP A 137 -0.80 -6.03 -50.92
N GLN A 138 -0.50 -5.41 -49.79
CA GLN A 138 0.48 -5.94 -48.85
C GLN A 138 -0.21 -6.33 -47.57
N THR A 139 0.18 -7.47 -47.02
CA THR A 139 -0.29 -7.99 -45.77
C THR A 139 0.81 -7.86 -44.71
N GLY A 140 0.44 -7.39 -43.55
CA GLY A 140 1.27 -7.33 -42.33
C GLY A 140 0.45 -7.66 -41.11
N TYR A 141 1.09 -7.68 -39.94
CA TYR A 141 0.43 -7.92 -38.66
C TYR A 141 0.70 -6.78 -37.71
N LEU A 142 -0.36 -6.34 -37.02
CA LEU A 142 -0.30 -5.50 -35.84
C LEU A 142 -0.69 -6.36 -34.66
N ILE A 143 0.24 -6.57 -33.76
CA ILE A 143 0.02 -7.32 -32.53
C ILE A 143 -0.02 -6.30 -31.37
N ILE A 144 -1.19 -6.17 -30.78
CA ILE A 144 -1.37 -5.37 -29.56
C ILE A 144 -1.27 -6.33 -28.39
N GLU A 145 -0.14 -6.29 -27.72
CA GLU A 145 0.12 -7.11 -26.52
C GLU A 145 -0.64 -6.57 -25.32
N LYS A 146 -1.05 -7.45 -24.40
CA LYS A 146 -1.68 -7.02 -23.15
C LYS A 146 -0.73 -6.14 -22.34
N ALA A 147 -1.25 -5.08 -21.74
CA ALA A 147 -0.53 -4.33 -20.74
C ALA A 147 -0.13 -5.23 -19.57
N GLN A 148 1.01 -4.95 -18.97
CA GLN A 148 1.59 -5.75 -17.90
C GLN A 148 1.42 -5.03 -16.57
N PRO A 149 0.35 -5.32 -15.79
CA PRO A 149 0.14 -4.69 -14.51
C PRO A 149 1.29 -4.98 -13.55
N LYS A 150 1.62 -3.98 -12.74
CA LYS A 150 2.69 -4.09 -11.76
C LYS A 150 2.25 -3.54 -10.41
N PHE A 151 2.39 -4.36 -9.38
CA PHE A 151 2.21 -3.91 -8.00
C PHE A 151 3.39 -3.03 -7.58
N VAL A 152 3.08 -1.85 -7.04
CA VAL A 152 4.05 -0.95 -6.41
C VAL A 152 3.85 -1.05 -4.90
N LEU A 153 4.79 -1.69 -4.24
CA LEU A 153 4.75 -1.96 -2.81
C LEU A 153 6.17 -2.23 -2.28
N GLU A 154 6.34 -2.18 -0.99
CA GLU A 154 7.59 -2.58 -0.34
C GLU A 154 7.67 -4.11 -0.24
N GLU A 155 8.86 -4.68 -0.46
CA GLU A 155 9.07 -6.14 -0.41
C GLU A 155 8.82 -6.73 0.98
N GLN A 156 8.98 -5.91 2.02
CA GLN A 156 8.73 -6.29 3.41
C GLN A 156 8.00 -5.17 4.13
N GLN A 157 6.94 -5.52 4.85
CA GLN A 157 6.18 -4.58 5.65
C GLN A 157 6.13 -5.04 7.10
N ASN A 158 6.43 -4.13 8.01
CA ASN A 158 6.48 -4.41 9.43
C ASN A 158 5.36 -3.66 10.14
N PHE A 159 4.65 -4.36 10.99
CA PHE A 159 3.58 -3.87 11.85
C PHE A 159 3.91 -4.24 13.29
N THR A 160 3.35 -3.55 14.23
CA THR A 160 3.37 -3.96 15.65
C THR A 160 1.99 -4.50 16.00
N TYR A 161 1.94 -5.57 16.76
CA TYR A 161 0.69 -6.12 17.28
C TYR A 161 -0.13 -5.03 17.96
N ASN A 162 -1.41 -4.93 17.59
CA ASN A 162 -2.34 -3.93 18.11
C ASN A 162 -3.74 -4.49 18.40
N GLY A 163 -3.89 -5.82 18.37
CA GLY A 163 -5.16 -6.52 18.58
C GLY A 163 -6.13 -6.43 17.40
N GLU A 164 -5.72 -5.84 16.27
CA GLU A 164 -6.55 -5.74 15.07
C GLU A 164 -5.90 -6.42 13.87
N ALA A 165 -6.75 -6.84 12.93
CA ALA A 165 -6.29 -7.45 11.69
C ALA A 165 -5.43 -6.45 10.87
N GLN A 166 -4.19 -6.83 10.60
CA GLN A 166 -3.22 -6.04 9.86
C GLN A 166 -3.29 -6.37 8.37
N LYS A 167 -3.35 -5.34 7.54
CA LYS A 167 -3.38 -5.49 6.08
C LYS A 167 -2.13 -4.87 5.48
N ILE A 168 -1.57 -5.55 4.48
CA ILE A 168 -0.48 -4.96 3.69
C ILE A 168 -0.95 -3.67 3.01
N MET A 169 0.00 -2.78 2.79
CA MET A 169 -0.21 -1.54 2.04
C MET A 169 0.31 -1.70 0.62
N VAL A 170 -0.60 -1.59 -0.34
CA VAL A 170 -0.27 -1.48 -1.76
C VAL A 170 -0.32 -0.01 -2.12
N GLN A 171 0.79 0.55 -2.58
CA GLN A 171 0.88 1.97 -2.92
C GLN A 171 0.07 2.26 -4.19
N SER A 172 0.26 1.44 -5.22
CA SER A 172 -0.51 1.48 -6.46
C SER A 172 -0.38 0.17 -7.22
N VAL A 173 -1.23 -0.01 -8.22
CA VAL A 173 -1.01 -1.01 -9.28
C VAL A 173 -0.96 -0.23 -10.59
N GLU A 174 0.21 -0.26 -11.23
CA GLU A 174 0.43 0.41 -12.51
C GLU A 174 -0.13 -0.44 -13.64
N ASP A 175 -0.52 0.19 -14.75
CA ASP A 175 -0.98 -0.45 -15.99
C ASP A 175 -2.06 -1.53 -15.79
N GLN A 176 -3.01 -1.29 -14.87
CA GLN A 176 -4.13 -2.21 -14.61
C GLN A 176 -5.44 -1.73 -15.21
N ASP A 177 -6.34 -2.68 -15.44
CA ASP A 177 -7.75 -2.38 -15.71
C ASP A 177 -8.39 -1.72 -14.49
N PRO A 178 -8.93 -0.48 -14.60
CA PRO A 178 -9.54 0.24 -13.48
C PRO A 178 -10.71 -0.48 -12.81
N GLU A 179 -11.41 -1.35 -13.55
CA GLU A 179 -12.57 -2.10 -13.06
C GLU A 179 -12.17 -3.41 -12.35
N THR A 180 -10.95 -3.87 -12.55
CA THR A 180 -10.47 -5.14 -11.99
C THR A 180 -9.79 -4.93 -10.65
N LYS A 181 -10.17 -5.76 -9.66
CA LYS A 181 -9.60 -5.74 -8.31
C LYS A 181 -8.69 -6.95 -8.10
N TYR A 182 -7.58 -6.69 -7.44
CA TYR A 182 -6.72 -7.77 -6.96
C TYR A 182 -7.28 -8.40 -5.68
N SER A 183 -6.92 -9.64 -5.45
CA SER A 183 -7.13 -10.34 -4.18
C SER A 183 -5.85 -10.41 -3.38
N VAL A 184 -5.97 -10.51 -2.05
CA VAL A 184 -4.84 -10.74 -1.16
C VAL A 184 -5.15 -11.95 -0.31
N LEU A 185 -4.25 -12.93 -0.32
CA LEU A 185 -4.26 -14.08 0.57
C LEU A 185 -3.09 -13.94 1.55
N TYR A 186 -3.32 -14.28 2.81
CA TYR A 186 -2.31 -14.28 3.86
C TYR A 186 -2.00 -15.72 4.27
N LYS A 187 -0.74 -16.07 4.31
CA LYS A 187 -0.24 -17.35 4.78
C LYS A 187 0.72 -17.14 5.92
N ASN A 188 0.55 -17.85 7.02
CA ASN A 188 1.53 -17.89 8.08
C ASN A 188 2.71 -18.77 7.62
N ASP A 189 3.92 -18.22 7.57
CA ASP A 189 5.12 -18.94 7.12
C ASP A 189 5.63 -19.91 8.20
N GLN A 190 5.12 -19.84 9.43
CA GLN A 190 5.53 -20.68 10.56
C GLN A 190 4.59 -21.87 10.78
N THR A 191 3.47 -21.93 10.09
CA THR A 191 2.48 -23.03 10.19
C THR A 191 2.22 -23.64 8.83
N ASP A 192 1.68 -24.88 8.84
CA ASP A 192 1.26 -25.56 7.61
C ASP A 192 -0.16 -25.18 7.17
N GLU A 193 -0.71 -24.10 7.70
CA GLU A 193 -2.06 -23.64 7.37
C GLU A 193 -2.14 -23.13 5.93
N ASN A 194 -3.32 -23.29 5.34
CA ASN A 194 -3.58 -22.75 4.01
C ASN A 194 -3.71 -21.23 4.07
N ALA A 195 -3.37 -20.58 2.95
CA ALA A 195 -3.57 -19.15 2.81
C ALA A 195 -5.06 -18.77 2.96
N SER A 196 -5.32 -17.67 3.65
CA SER A 196 -6.65 -17.12 3.96
C SER A 196 -6.84 -15.74 3.40
N LEU A 197 -8.09 -15.36 3.11
CA LEU A 197 -8.47 -13.98 2.78
C LEU A 197 -8.51 -13.08 4.03
N GLU A 198 -8.55 -13.66 5.21
CA GLU A 198 -8.57 -12.92 6.46
C GLU A 198 -7.15 -12.43 6.79
N ALA A 199 -7.03 -11.14 7.05
CA ALA A 199 -5.77 -10.54 7.43
C ALA A 199 -5.37 -11.00 8.85
N PRO A 200 -4.07 -11.27 9.10
CA PRO A 200 -3.60 -11.76 10.39
C PRO A 200 -3.74 -10.71 11.49
N VAL A 201 -3.99 -11.18 12.70
CA VAL A 201 -4.05 -10.37 13.92
C VAL A 201 -2.79 -10.57 14.76
N HIS A 202 -2.37 -11.84 14.96
CA HIS A 202 -1.34 -12.24 15.90
C HIS A 202 0.08 -11.91 15.42
N ALA A 203 1.00 -11.75 16.35
CA ALA A 203 2.41 -11.58 16.05
C ALA A 203 2.96 -12.79 15.29
N GLY A 204 3.83 -12.52 14.32
CA GLY A 204 4.39 -13.57 13.46
C GLY A 204 4.85 -13.07 12.12
N THR A 205 5.38 -13.99 11.32
CA THR A 205 5.78 -13.74 9.93
C THR A 205 4.78 -14.35 8.98
N TYR A 206 4.25 -13.55 8.12
CA TYR A 206 3.24 -13.91 7.14
C TYR A 206 3.74 -13.58 5.73
N ARG A 207 3.22 -14.32 4.78
CA ARG A 207 3.37 -14.03 3.36
C ARG A 207 2.02 -13.58 2.81
N ALA A 208 1.96 -12.36 2.35
CA ALA A 208 0.82 -11.84 1.61
C ALA A 208 1.01 -12.13 0.11
N ILE A 209 0.06 -12.78 -0.48
CA ILE A 209 0.03 -13.20 -1.89
C ILE A 209 -1.03 -12.37 -2.59
N LEU A 210 -0.58 -11.58 -3.56
CA LEU A 210 -1.44 -10.68 -4.33
C LEU A 210 -1.62 -11.26 -5.74
N ASP A 211 -2.87 -11.41 -6.13
CA ASP A 211 -3.23 -11.87 -7.47
C ASP A 211 -4.20 -10.89 -8.14
N LEU A 212 -3.80 -10.37 -9.29
CA LEU A 212 -4.65 -9.61 -10.18
C LEU A 212 -5.01 -10.51 -11.38
N PRO A 213 -6.28 -10.81 -11.60
CA PRO A 213 -6.67 -11.68 -12.70
C PRO A 213 -6.44 -11.01 -14.06
N GLU A 214 -6.21 -11.86 -15.05
CA GLU A 214 -6.10 -11.46 -16.44
C GLU A 214 -7.45 -10.95 -16.97
N THR A 215 -7.41 -9.93 -17.82
CA THR A 215 -8.56 -9.42 -18.56
C THR A 215 -8.31 -9.45 -20.07
N ALA A 216 -9.23 -8.91 -20.86
CA ALA A 216 -9.07 -8.87 -22.31
C ALA A 216 -7.80 -8.11 -22.72
N ASN A 217 -7.50 -7.00 -22.02
CA ASN A 217 -6.45 -6.06 -22.40
C ASN A 217 -5.24 -6.03 -21.45
N TYR A 218 -5.34 -6.70 -20.32
CA TYR A 218 -4.31 -6.71 -19.29
C TYR A 218 -3.93 -8.13 -18.91
N ALA A 219 -2.66 -8.40 -18.79
CA ALA A 219 -2.16 -9.68 -18.30
C ALA A 219 -2.45 -9.86 -16.80
N ALA A 220 -2.41 -11.08 -16.32
CA ALA A 220 -2.42 -11.35 -14.89
C ALA A 220 -1.15 -10.78 -14.26
N ALA A 221 -1.26 -10.31 -13.02
CA ALA A 221 -0.11 -9.93 -12.22
C ALA A 221 -0.14 -10.63 -10.88
N HIS A 222 1.04 -10.99 -10.40
CA HIS A 222 1.25 -11.68 -9.15
C HIS A 222 2.37 -10.99 -8.38
N ALA A 223 2.21 -10.86 -7.06
CA ALA A 223 3.27 -10.39 -6.17
C ALA A 223 3.19 -11.10 -4.81
N GLU A 224 4.32 -11.23 -4.16
CA GLU A 224 4.41 -11.73 -2.79
C GLU A 224 5.15 -10.69 -1.93
N VAL A 225 4.66 -10.52 -0.70
CA VAL A 225 5.20 -9.59 0.29
C VAL A 225 5.37 -10.30 1.61
N ILE A 226 6.52 -10.11 2.22
CA ILE A 226 6.73 -10.53 3.61
C ILE A 226 6.12 -9.49 4.54
N MET A 227 5.25 -9.96 5.42
CA MET A 227 4.58 -9.17 6.42
C MET A 227 4.95 -9.68 7.80
N ASN A 228 5.57 -8.84 8.61
CA ASN A 228 5.89 -9.16 9.99
C ASN A 228 4.97 -8.37 10.93
N ILE A 229 4.31 -9.07 11.81
CA ILE A 229 3.65 -8.47 12.97
C ILE A 229 4.57 -8.72 14.16
N ILE A 230 5.21 -7.66 14.60
CA ILE A 230 6.18 -7.68 15.71
C ILE A 230 5.40 -7.68 17.01
N PRO A 231 5.78 -8.49 18.01
CA PRO A 231 5.16 -8.48 19.32
C PRO A 231 5.13 -7.07 19.92
N ALA A 232 4.04 -6.73 20.59
CA ALA A 232 3.92 -5.47 21.32
C ALA A 232 4.65 -5.55 22.66
N LYS A 233 4.87 -4.40 23.28
CA LYS A 233 5.38 -4.35 24.66
C LYS A 233 4.23 -4.44 25.63
N ALA A 234 4.40 -5.28 26.67
CA ALA A 234 3.60 -5.26 27.85
C ALA A 234 4.27 -4.40 28.92
N THR A 235 3.50 -3.93 29.87
CA THR A 235 4.02 -3.26 31.05
C THR A 235 3.79 -4.15 32.26
N ILE A 236 4.83 -4.35 33.05
CA ILE A 236 4.82 -5.13 34.29
C ILE A 236 5.17 -4.19 35.40
N GLU A 237 4.36 -4.18 36.45
CA GLU A 237 4.61 -3.44 37.67
C GLU A 237 4.44 -4.35 38.88
N ILE A 238 5.48 -4.51 39.67
CA ILE A 238 5.49 -5.34 40.86
C ILE A 238 5.52 -4.39 42.06
N HIS A 239 4.65 -4.61 43.04
CA HIS A 239 4.53 -3.78 44.21
C HIS A 239 4.88 -4.59 45.45
N SER A 240 5.74 -4.05 46.29
CA SER A 240 6.08 -4.69 47.56
C SER A 240 4.87 -4.74 48.47
N VAL A 241 4.58 -5.91 49.00
CA VAL A 241 3.53 -6.16 49.99
C VAL A 241 4.11 -6.81 51.25
N SER A 242 3.47 -6.56 52.34
CA SER A 242 3.92 -7.15 53.63
C SER A 242 2.74 -7.75 54.35
N PHE A 243 2.91 -8.97 54.79
CA PHE A 243 1.90 -9.72 55.55
C PHE A 243 2.43 -10.10 56.92
N THR A 244 1.51 -10.43 57.79
CA THR A 244 1.84 -11.11 59.06
C THR A 244 1.52 -12.57 58.87
N PHE A 245 2.40 -13.44 59.38
CA PHE A 245 2.23 -14.88 59.31
C PHE A 245 0.89 -15.34 59.92
N ASP A 246 0.09 -16.05 59.11
CA ASP A 246 -1.25 -16.54 59.46
C ASP A 246 -1.54 -17.97 58.97
N GLU A 247 -0.49 -18.70 58.59
CA GLU A 247 -0.57 -20.07 58.08
C GLU A 247 -1.27 -20.17 56.68
N GLN A 248 -1.44 -19.04 55.99
CA GLN A 248 -1.97 -19.00 54.59
C GLN A 248 -0.86 -18.61 53.63
N THR A 249 -1.08 -18.91 52.34
CA THR A 249 -0.23 -18.42 51.27
C THR A 249 -0.56 -16.98 50.94
N HIS A 250 0.47 -16.21 50.62
CA HIS A 250 0.35 -14.80 50.28
C HIS A 250 1.05 -14.51 48.93
N GLY A 251 0.25 -14.19 47.90
CA GLY A 251 0.75 -13.73 46.64
C GLY A 251 1.29 -12.31 46.68
N GLY A 252 2.11 -11.93 45.73
CA GLY A 252 2.57 -10.57 45.53
C GLY A 252 1.47 -9.67 44.91
N SER A 253 1.71 -8.38 44.96
CA SER A 253 0.88 -7.39 44.26
C SER A 253 1.57 -6.96 42.98
N TYR A 254 0.85 -6.99 41.89
CA TYR A 254 1.40 -6.63 40.58
C TYR A 254 0.33 -6.21 39.59
N LEU A 255 0.78 -5.57 38.52
CA LEU A 255 -0.01 -5.26 37.35
C LEU A 255 0.73 -5.73 36.11
N VAL A 256 0.01 -6.37 35.20
CA VAL A 256 0.45 -6.67 33.86
C VAL A 256 -0.62 -6.15 32.91
N TYR A 257 -0.22 -5.30 32.01
CA TYR A 257 -1.13 -4.79 31.01
C TYR A 257 -0.43 -4.58 29.67
N GLY A 258 -1.16 -4.90 28.63
CA GLY A 258 -0.77 -4.76 27.24
C GLY A 258 -1.48 -3.61 26.56
N ILE A 259 -1.71 -3.78 25.26
CA ILE A 259 -2.50 -2.86 24.48
C ILE A 259 -4.00 -3.03 24.76
N ARG A 260 -4.79 -1.95 24.63
CA ARG A 260 -6.26 -1.97 24.67
C ARG A 260 -6.84 -2.65 25.92
N ASP A 261 -6.20 -2.45 27.05
CA ASP A 261 -6.58 -3.04 28.34
C ASP A 261 -6.53 -4.59 28.37
N GLU A 262 -5.83 -5.22 27.44
CA GLU A 262 -5.56 -6.65 27.47
C GLU A 262 -4.59 -6.97 28.61
N ILE A 263 -4.80 -8.11 29.24
CA ILE A 263 -3.84 -8.67 30.18
C ILE A 263 -3.12 -9.80 29.47
N PRO A 264 -1.85 -9.59 29.05
CA PRO A 264 -1.07 -10.64 28.41
C PRO A 264 -0.94 -11.88 29.28
N GLU A 265 -0.87 -13.06 28.67
CA GLU A 265 -0.52 -14.28 29.38
C GLU A 265 0.85 -14.13 30.02
N HIS A 266 0.95 -14.48 31.31
CA HIS A 266 2.18 -14.35 32.08
C HIS A 266 2.27 -15.36 33.18
N GLU A 267 3.49 -15.64 33.60
CA GLU A 267 3.81 -16.51 34.72
C GLU A 267 4.33 -15.70 35.89
N VAL A 268 3.86 -16.05 37.09
CA VAL A 268 4.30 -15.44 38.34
C VAL A 268 5.06 -16.49 39.15
N SER A 269 6.21 -16.11 39.70
CA SER A 269 7.01 -17.02 40.51
C SER A 269 7.74 -16.24 41.65
N TYR A 270 8.09 -16.97 42.70
CA TYR A 270 8.66 -16.41 43.91
C TYR A 270 9.98 -17.09 44.25
N SER A 271 10.90 -16.37 44.90
CA SER A 271 12.21 -16.88 45.31
C SER A 271 12.64 -16.26 46.63
N THR A 272 13.38 -17.03 47.43
CA THR A 272 14.05 -16.56 48.64
C THR A 272 15.51 -16.19 48.44
N ASP A 273 16.10 -16.60 47.31
CA ASP A 273 17.55 -16.45 47.03
C ASP A 273 17.82 -15.71 45.67
N ASN A 274 16.80 -15.30 44.95
CA ASN A 274 16.86 -14.70 43.61
C ASN A 274 17.44 -15.64 42.52
N GLU A 275 17.69 -16.90 42.83
CA GLU A 275 18.26 -17.86 41.89
C GLU A 275 17.20 -18.86 41.41
N ILE A 276 16.49 -19.47 42.38
CA ILE A 276 15.50 -20.51 42.09
C ILE A 276 14.10 -19.91 42.33
N PHE A 277 13.32 -19.83 41.27
CA PHE A 277 11.94 -19.32 41.31
C PHE A 277 10.96 -20.48 41.17
N VAL A 278 9.92 -20.47 42.02
CA VAL A 278 8.82 -21.45 42.06
C VAL A 278 7.48 -20.75 41.90
N ALA A 279 6.51 -21.43 41.33
CA ALA A 279 5.18 -20.84 41.09
C ALA A 279 4.32 -20.78 42.35
N ASP A 280 4.67 -21.58 43.36
CA ASP A 280 3.91 -21.63 44.62
C ASP A 280 4.04 -20.31 45.41
N GLU A 281 2.91 -19.77 45.84
CA GLU A 281 2.90 -18.56 46.64
C GLU A 281 3.54 -18.77 48.01
N PRO A 282 4.28 -17.76 48.55
CA PRO A 282 4.93 -17.83 49.85
C PRO A 282 3.93 -18.02 51.00
N MET A 283 4.30 -18.88 51.96
CA MET A 283 3.54 -19.07 53.19
C MET A 283 4.40 -18.86 54.44
N ALA A 284 5.70 -19.21 54.40
CA ALA A 284 6.57 -19.12 55.54
C ALA A 284 7.02 -17.67 55.84
N VAL A 285 7.33 -17.37 57.07
CA VAL A 285 7.98 -16.09 57.44
C VAL A 285 9.29 -15.93 56.67
N GLY A 286 9.43 -14.80 55.99
CA GLY A 286 10.58 -14.55 55.12
C GLY A 286 10.36 -13.35 54.19
N THR A 287 11.41 -13.07 53.43
CA THR A 287 11.37 -12.08 52.36
C THR A 287 11.52 -12.80 51.03
N TYR A 288 10.66 -12.50 50.07
CA TYR A 288 10.59 -13.17 48.81
C TYR A 288 10.69 -12.18 47.65
N ALA A 289 11.54 -12.48 46.73
CA ALA A 289 11.49 -11.83 45.42
C ALA A 289 10.31 -12.40 44.59
N MET A 290 9.76 -11.57 43.76
CA MET A 290 8.71 -11.93 42.82
C MET A 290 9.22 -11.70 41.41
N ARG A 291 8.97 -12.67 40.54
CA ARG A 291 9.27 -12.58 39.12
C ARG A 291 7.98 -12.75 38.32
N ILE A 292 7.82 -11.89 37.33
CA ILE A 292 6.74 -11.99 36.33
C ILE A 292 7.40 -12.10 34.98
N GLN A 293 6.96 -13.07 34.20
CA GLN A 293 7.42 -13.32 32.85
C GLN A 293 6.23 -13.33 31.90
N ILE A 294 6.29 -12.51 30.86
CA ILE A 294 5.30 -12.54 29.78
C ILE A 294 5.52 -13.81 28.96
N THR A 295 4.46 -14.57 28.73
CA THR A 295 4.44 -15.81 27.94
C THR A 295 3.55 -15.71 26.70
N ASP A 296 2.79 -14.64 26.60
CA ASP A 296 1.92 -14.34 25.47
C ASP A 296 2.75 -14.09 24.19
N PRO A 297 2.55 -14.87 23.12
CA PRO A 297 3.34 -14.72 21.89
C PRO A 297 3.10 -13.40 21.16
N ASP A 298 2.02 -12.69 21.44
CA ASP A 298 1.69 -11.39 20.85
C ASP A 298 2.44 -10.23 21.51
N TYR A 299 3.13 -10.51 22.61
CA TYR A 299 3.95 -9.55 23.36
C TYR A 299 5.40 -9.99 23.44
N GLU A 300 6.30 -9.00 23.64
CA GLU A 300 7.71 -9.30 23.93
C GLU A 300 7.81 -10.15 25.20
N ASN A 301 8.68 -11.17 25.18
CA ASN A 301 8.91 -12.03 26.34
C ASN A 301 9.73 -11.29 27.40
N ASP A 302 9.13 -10.26 27.98
CA ASP A 302 9.73 -9.44 29.01
C ASP A 302 9.63 -10.15 30.38
N VAL A 303 10.66 -9.94 31.18
CA VAL A 303 10.76 -10.46 32.55
C VAL A 303 11.08 -9.33 33.49
N GLU A 304 10.23 -9.14 34.49
CA GLU A 304 10.48 -8.22 35.57
C GLU A 304 10.67 -9.00 36.89
N THR A 305 11.62 -8.58 37.68
CA THR A 305 11.90 -9.18 38.99
C THR A 305 12.08 -8.08 40.02
N GLN A 306 11.35 -8.19 41.10
CA GLN A 306 11.50 -7.29 42.26
C GLN A 306 11.93 -8.10 43.46
N GLU A 307 13.07 -7.70 44.04
CA GLU A 307 13.50 -8.16 45.37
C GLU A 307 12.56 -7.61 46.43
N ASP A 308 12.41 -8.35 47.50
CA ASP A 308 11.58 -7.94 48.65
C ASP A 308 10.12 -7.59 48.27
N ALA A 309 9.59 -8.27 47.21
CA ALA A 309 8.23 -8.03 46.73
C ALA A 309 7.18 -8.52 47.73
N VAL A 310 7.44 -9.62 48.41
CA VAL A 310 6.56 -10.18 49.44
C VAL A 310 7.35 -10.36 50.75
N VAL A 311 6.89 -9.74 51.79
CA VAL A 311 7.51 -9.86 53.11
C VAL A 311 6.48 -10.43 54.09
N ILE A 312 6.69 -11.64 54.59
CA ILE A 312 5.87 -12.28 55.62
C ILE A 312 6.58 -12.13 56.94
N LYS A 313 6.03 -11.33 57.81
CA LYS A 313 6.59 -11.02 59.13
C LYS A 313 6.00 -11.92 60.21
N GLU A 314 6.78 -12.14 61.27
CA GLU A 314 6.24 -12.78 62.45
C GLU A 314 5.02 -11.98 63.00
N LYS A 315 4.06 -12.70 63.57
CA LYS A 315 2.86 -12.09 64.14
C LYS A 315 3.26 -11.28 65.38
N GLU A 316 3.34 -9.95 65.23
CA GLU A 316 3.48 -9.08 66.38
C GLU A 316 2.13 -8.88 67.07
N ILE A 317 2.18 -8.79 68.40
CA ILE A 317 1.01 -8.49 69.23
C ILE A 317 0.69 -6.95 69.30
N VAL A 318 1.37 -6.17 68.45
CA VAL A 318 1.22 -4.72 68.28
C VAL A 318 0.43 -4.40 67.01
N PRO A 319 -0.39 -3.37 66.98
CA PRO A 319 -1.14 -3.03 65.76
C PRO A 319 -0.19 -2.87 64.59
N VAL A 320 -0.37 -3.75 63.60
CA VAL A 320 0.48 -3.76 62.39
C VAL A 320 -0.03 -2.70 61.44
N ILE A 321 0.83 -1.75 61.10
CA ILE A 321 0.56 -0.75 60.07
C ILE A 321 0.89 -1.38 58.73
N ALA A 322 -0.02 -1.26 57.79
CA ALA A 322 0.14 -1.76 56.43
C ALA A 322 -0.27 -0.70 55.38
N GLU A 323 0.13 -0.86 54.16
CA GLU A 323 -0.26 0.04 53.06
C GLU A 323 -1.51 -0.47 52.34
N ALA A 324 -2.50 0.40 52.12
CA ALA A 324 -3.53 0.22 51.11
C ALA A 324 -3.04 0.86 49.82
N CYS A 325 -3.04 0.11 48.72
CA CYS A 325 -2.55 0.58 47.44
C CYS A 325 -3.69 0.69 46.45
N LEU A 326 -3.77 1.82 45.74
CA LEU A 326 -4.64 1.99 44.59
C LEU A 326 -3.79 2.21 43.36
N ASP A 327 -3.93 1.31 42.40
CA ASP A 327 -3.24 1.35 41.14
C ASP A 327 -4.17 1.92 40.06
N ILE A 328 -3.82 3.10 39.57
CA ILE A 328 -4.62 3.90 38.66
C ILE A 328 -4.01 3.82 37.27
N GLN A 329 -4.78 3.32 36.32
CA GLN A 329 -4.43 3.34 34.92
C GLN A 329 -5.08 4.53 34.22
N TYR A 330 -4.30 5.36 33.55
CA TYR A 330 -4.81 6.44 32.72
C TYR A 330 -5.08 5.92 31.32
N VAL A 331 -6.34 6.00 30.87
CA VAL A 331 -6.78 5.45 29.58
C VAL A 331 -7.32 6.55 28.69
N CYS A 332 -6.80 6.64 27.45
CA CYS A 332 -7.29 7.50 26.38
C CYS A 332 -7.68 6.64 25.18
N ASN A 333 -8.95 6.70 24.77
CA ASN A 333 -9.47 5.93 23.62
C ASN A 333 -9.17 4.42 23.69
N GLY A 334 -9.27 3.82 24.89
CA GLY A 334 -9.03 2.40 25.12
C GLY A 334 -7.55 2.01 25.20
N GLN A 335 -6.63 2.97 25.23
CA GLN A 335 -5.20 2.74 25.38
C GLN A 335 -4.68 3.30 26.71
N ILE A 336 -3.83 2.55 27.41
CA ILE A 336 -3.18 3.01 28.62
C ILE A 336 -2.08 4.00 28.21
N VAL A 337 -2.17 5.22 28.72
CA VAL A 337 -1.24 6.32 28.44
C VAL A 337 -0.39 6.70 29.63
N GLY A 338 -0.70 6.14 30.81
CA GLY A 338 0.04 6.36 32.05
C GLY A 338 -0.49 5.53 33.19
N HIS A 339 0.20 5.63 34.32
CA HIS A 339 0.00 4.80 35.48
C HIS A 339 0.41 5.52 36.74
N GLN A 340 -0.33 5.34 37.84
CA GLN A 340 -0.04 5.91 39.13
C GLN A 340 -0.40 4.94 40.24
N LEU A 341 0.49 4.74 41.18
CA LEU A 341 0.26 3.97 42.38
C LEU A 341 0.11 4.92 43.58
N VAL A 342 -1.03 4.85 44.25
CA VAL A 342 -1.31 5.60 45.48
C VAL A 342 -1.22 4.65 46.67
N LYS A 343 -0.51 5.04 47.71
CA LYS A 343 -0.29 4.27 48.93
C LYS A 343 -0.72 5.06 50.17
N VAL A 344 -1.39 4.39 51.09
CA VAL A 344 -1.81 4.95 52.39
C VAL A 344 -1.48 3.94 53.48
N GLU A 345 -0.82 4.38 54.57
CA GLU A 345 -0.52 3.56 55.75
C GLU A 345 -1.67 3.59 56.77
N GLY A 346 -2.01 2.43 57.35
CA GLY A 346 -3.04 2.29 58.39
C GLY A 346 -2.96 0.96 59.13
N ASN A 347 -3.88 0.69 60.08
CA ASN A 347 -3.88 -0.58 60.80
C ASN A 347 -4.31 -1.75 59.93
N SER A 348 -3.59 -2.87 60.04
CA SER A 348 -3.92 -4.10 59.29
C SER A 348 -5.33 -4.59 59.59
N GLY A 349 -6.13 -4.81 58.54
CA GLY A 349 -7.52 -5.26 58.67
C GLY A 349 -8.59 -4.16 58.58
N ASP A 350 -8.22 -2.88 58.71
CA ASP A 350 -9.10 -1.76 58.43
C ASP A 350 -9.22 -1.49 56.94
N LEU A 351 -10.27 -0.77 56.52
CA LEU A 351 -10.48 -0.36 55.14
C LEU A 351 -9.95 1.06 54.89
N CYS A 352 -9.23 1.23 53.79
CA CYS A 352 -8.85 2.55 53.27
C CYS A 352 -9.79 2.95 52.13
N LEU A 353 -10.41 4.12 52.23
CA LEU A 353 -11.28 4.67 51.20
C LEU A 353 -10.48 5.60 50.30
N PHE A 354 -10.27 5.23 49.06
CA PHE A 354 -9.75 6.10 48.01
C PHE A 354 -10.90 6.76 47.25
N THR A 355 -10.85 8.06 47.10
CA THR A 355 -11.84 8.84 46.35
C THR A 355 -11.16 9.82 45.41
N ASP A 356 -11.87 10.29 44.40
CA ASP A 356 -11.41 11.39 43.55
C ASP A 356 -11.05 12.68 44.29
N GLU A 357 -11.49 12.81 45.56
CA GLU A 357 -11.25 13.99 46.41
C GLU A 357 -9.98 13.84 47.25
N ASN A 358 -9.62 12.61 47.69
CA ASN A 358 -8.47 12.36 48.55
C ASN A 358 -7.24 11.79 47.85
N VAL A 359 -7.36 11.45 46.56
CA VAL A 359 -6.26 10.99 45.70
C VAL A 359 -5.87 12.08 44.73
N VAL A 360 -4.61 12.52 44.82
CA VAL A 360 -4.06 13.45 43.82
C VAL A 360 -3.69 12.66 42.58
N LEU A 361 -4.43 12.90 41.49
CA LEU A 361 -4.18 12.23 40.19
C LEU A 361 -2.98 12.83 39.46
N GLU A 362 -1.98 12.02 39.15
CA GLU A 362 -0.80 12.39 38.36
C GLU A 362 -1.06 12.10 36.87
N ILE A 363 -1.91 12.93 36.28
CA ILE A 363 -2.29 12.76 34.85
C ILE A 363 -1.06 12.96 33.97
N PRO A 364 -0.80 12.03 33.01
CA PRO A 364 0.34 12.16 32.10
C PRO A 364 0.36 13.48 31.34
N GLU A 365 1.56 13.96 31.00
CA GLU A 365 1.75 15.20 30.27
C GLU A 365 1.04 15.16 28.90
N GLY A 366 0.32 16.22 28.56
CA GLY A 366 -0.46 16.32 27.32
C GLY A 366 -1.90 15.82 27.44
N TYR A 367 -2.30 15.31 28.61
CA TYR A 367 -3.66 14.82 28.85
C TYR A 367 -4.37 15.62 29.91
N GLU A 368 -5.70 15.57 29.92
CA GLU A 368 -6.55 16.09 30.97
C GLU A 368 -7.59 15.06 31.39
N LYS A 369 -8.07 15.14 32.63
CA LYS A 369 -9.07 14.22 33.18
C LYS A 369 -10.40 14.38 32.44
N GLU A 370 -10.95 13.26 32.00
CA GLU A 370 -12.29 13.20 31.43
C GLU A 370 -13.29 12.62 32.42
N ALA A 371 -12.93 11.54 33.10
CA ALA A 371 -13.72 10.96 34.20
C ALA A 371 -12.81 10.43 35.31
N GLY A 372 -13.27 10.53 36.55
CA GLY A 372 -12.60 9.97 37.71
C GLY A 372 -12.93 8.51 37.94
N PHE A 373 -12.40 7.94 39.04
CA PHE A 373 -12.64 6.56 39.45
C PHE A 373 -13.72 6.43 40.56
N GLY A 374 -14.23 7.55 41.06
CA GLY A 374 -15.26 7.55 42.10
C GLY A 374 -14.71 7.25 43.49
N SER A 375 -15.16 6.17 44.14
CA SER A 375 -14.68 5.72 45.43
C SER A 375 -14.38 4.22 45.42
N ILE A 376 -13.25 3.83 45.98
CA ILE A 376 -12.79 2.44 46.08
C ILE A 376 -12.31 2.20 47.52
N GLU A 377 -12.86 1.20 48.17
CA GLU A 377 -12.41 0.75 49.49
C GLU A 377 -11.36 -0.35 49.29
N VAL A 378 -10.20 -0.19 49.92
CA VAL A 378 -9.09 -1.14 49.86
C VAL A 378 -8.64 -1.46 51.27
N PRO A 379 -8.61 -2.74 51.64
CA PRO A 379 -8.02 -3.12 52.93
C PRO A 379 -6.54 -2.75 53.01
N TYR A 380 -6.05 -2.32 54.15
CA TYR A 380 -4.62 -2.13 54.35
C TYR A 380 -3.86 -3.46 54.19
N GLY A 381 -2.82 -3.44 53.33
CA GLY A 381 -2.09 -4.63 52.88
C GLY A 381 -2.48 -5.09 51.49
N GLU A 382 -3.46 -4.43 50.87
CA GLU A 382 -3.95 -4.79 49.54
C GLU A 382 -3.77 -3.69 48.49
N THR A 383 -3.83 -4.10 47.23
CA THR A 383 -3.83 -3.21 46.05
C THR A 383 -5.09 -3.41 45.26
N ALA A 384 -5.84 -2.36 45.00
CA ALA A 384 -6.92 -2.35 44.05
C ALA A 384 -6.48 -1.65 42.75
N GLN A 385 -7.11 -2.02 41.68
CA GLN A 385 -6.91 -1.40 40.38
C GLN A 385 -8.10 -0.56 39.96
N THR A 386 -7.83 0.57 39.32
CA THR A 386 -8.88 1.40 38.75
C THR A 386 -8.43 2.08 37.46
N ILE A 387 -9.40 2.60 36.73
CA ILE A 387 -9.15 3.31 35.48
C ILE A 387 -9.62 4.76 35.63
N VAL A 388 -8.79 5.68 35.16
CA VAL A 388 -9.13 7.09 35.00
C VAL A 388 -9.11 7.40 33.51
N SER A 389 -10.26 7.79 32.95
CA SER A 389 -10.33 8.23 31.59
C SER A 389 -9.72 9.61 31.41
N VAL A 390 -8.86 9.74 30.43
CA VAL A 390 -8.20 11.01 30.07
C VAL A 390 -8.38 11.29 28.59
N LYS A 391 -8.36 12.56 28.23
CA LYS A 391 -8.36 13.02 26.85
C LYS A 391 -7.16 13.94 26.60
N LEU A 392 -6.79 14.11 25.35
CA LEU A 392 -5.74 15.06 24.96
C LEU A 392 -6.18 16.49 25.32
N LYS A 393 -5.26 17.27 25.87
CA LYS A 393 -5.51 18.70 26.12
C LYS A 393 -5.71 19.41 24.78
N GLU A 394 -6.75 20.21 24.70
CA GLU A 394 -6.92 21.14 23.58
C GLU A 394 -5.82 22.19 23.65
N THR A 395 -5.02 22.31 22.60
CA THR A 395 -4.09 23.43 22.46
C THR A 395 -4.92 24.69 22.24
N GLN A 396 -4.93 25.58 23.24
CA GLN A 396 -5.46 26.93 23.03
C GLN A 396 -4.60 27.62 21.99
N ASP A 397 -5.20 27.92 20.84
CA ASP A 397 -4.65 28.87 19.87
C ASP A 397 -4.71 30.27 20.52
N ASP A 398 -3.58 30.73 20.98
CA ASP A 398 -3.39 32.14 21.38
C ASP A 398 -3.42 33.00 20.11
N ASN A 399 -4.63 33.38 19.71
CA ASN A 399 -4.85 34.48 18.78
C ASN A 399 -5.69 35.57 19.48
N GLU A 400 -5.06 36.28 20.37
CA GLU A 400 -5.53 37.62 20.71
C GLU A 400 -4.50 38.66 20.27
N LYS A 401 -4.93 39.41 19.29
CA LYS A 401 -4.27 40.56 18.70
C LYS A 401 -4.42 41.76 19.65
N PRO A 402 -3.39 42.56 19.87
CA PRO A 402 -3.52 43.75 20.72
C PRO A 402 -4.15 44.90 19.95
N GLY A 403 -5.07 45.53 20.57
CA GLY A 403 -5.71 46.80 20.14
C GLY A 403 -5.94 47.70 21.35
N ASP A 404 -5.07 48.57 21.44
CA ASP A 404 -5.14 50.02 21.32
C ASP A 404 -5.74 50.83 22.45
N ASN A 405 -4.88 51.62 23.04
CA ASN A 405 -4.96 52.99 23.55
C ASN A 405 -6.18 53.50 24.33
N GLY A 406 -5.87 54.09 25.39
CA GLY A 406 -6.69 55.18 25.92
C GLY A 406 -6.24 55.66 27.32
N ASP A 407 -5.40 56.66 27.28
CA ASP A 407 -5.08 57.59 28.37
C ASP A 407 -6.21 57.83 29.37
N ASN A 408 -5.96 57.94 30.62
CA ASN A 408 -5.78 59.25 31.25
C ASN A 408 -5.80 59.18 32.78
N ASP A 409 -4.78 59.72 33.31
CA ASP A 409 -4.69 60.67 34.44
C ASP A 409 -5.42 60.46 35.77
N ASN A 410 -4.59 60.49 36.68
CA ASN A 410 -4.53 61.49 37.76
C ASN A 410 -4.86 61.07 39.19
N SER A 411 -3.83 61.20 39.92
CA SER A 411 -3.70 61.81 41.27
C SER A 411 -4.39 61.14 42.45
N GLY A 412 -3.56 61.03 43.42
CA GLY A 412 -3.93 61.52 44.73
C GLY A 412 -3.65 60.57 45.87
N ASP A 413 -2.50 60.73 46.37
CA ASP A 413 -2.15 60.93 47.76
C ASP A 413 -2.83 60.16 48.91
N ASN A 414 -1.91 59.67 49.68
CA ASN A 414 -1.82 59.75 51.15
C ASN A 414 -2.41 58.65 52.02
N ASP A 415 -1.44 58.07 52.66
CA ASP A 415 -1.24 57.96 54.11
C ASP A 415 -2.03 56.94 54.95
N ASP A 416 -1.19 56.24 55.68
CA ASP A 416 -1.30 55.81 57.06
C ASP A 416 -2.33 54.74 57.52
N ASN A 417 -1.85 53.57 57.82
CA ASN A 417 -1.60 52.92 59.08
C ASN A 417 -1.34 51.44 58.93
#